data_52187b643f9d1d1ef6c0371f70ff699a
#
_entry.id   52187b643f9d1d1ef6c0371f70ff699a
#
_cell.length_a   1.000
_cell.length_b   1.000
_cell.length_c   1.000
_cell.angle_alpha   90.00
_cell.angle_beta   90.00
_cell.angle_gamma   90.00
#
_symmetry.space_group_name_H-M   'P 1'
#
loop_
_entity.id
_entity.type
_entity.pdbx_description
1 polymer ?
#
loop_
_entity_poly.entity_id
_entity_poly.type
_entity_poly.pdbx_seq_one_letter_code
_entity_poly.pdbx_strand_id
1 'polypeptide(L)'
;KEYNTPDRDSFFSNIFKKYYVLLFTLGICAIPATKLVIELLVSSDYKSAWMYTGFLYLGAIFSALCSFLGLGYQISKQTERSLFTTVFAAILNVVINIVLIRVIGLQAASFSTFAAYLFLFIIRLKHTERYYTLSVDWKEFITLFAISLALILFVWSVNNIAIIVVATLTCIVLLIYKNKYLVSPVIRKVLHKY
;
A
#
# COMPACT_ATOMS: atom_id res chain seq x y z
N LYS A 1 8.25 -8.19 24.13
CA LYS A 1 8.56 -9.58 24.57
C LYS A 1 9.22 -10.40 23.47
N GLU A 2 8.71 -10.36 22.24
CA GLU A 2 9.16 -11.18 21.08
C GLU A 2 10.52 -10.75 20.50
N TYR A 3 11.02 -9.57 20.85
CA TYR A 3 12.26 -9.04 20.26
C TYR A 3 13.53 -9.83 20.66
N ASN A 4 13.51 -10.50 21.81
CA ASN A 4 14.66 -11.25 22.35
C ASN A 4 14.48 -12.78 22.30
N THR A 5 13.53 -13.29 21.50
CA THR A 5 13.32 -14.73 21.33
C THR A 5 14.15 -15.29 20.17
N PRO A 6 14.55 -16.59 20.19
CA PRO A 6 15.26 -17.23 19.07
C PRO A 6 14.48 -17.17 17.74
N ASP A 7 13.13 -17.13 17.80
CA ASP A 7 12.25 -17.12 16.65
C ASP A 7 11.85 -15.71 16.17
N ARG A 8 12.53 -14.67 16.67
CA ARG A 8 12.22 -13.26 16.38
C ARG A 8 12.11 -12.97 14.89
N ASP A 9 13.09 -13.36 14.11
CA ASP A 9 13.16 -13.03 12.67
C ASP A 9 12.07 -13.74 11.88
N SER A 10 11.74 -14.97 12.24
CA SER A 10 10.62 -15.74 11.71
C SER A 10 9.28 -15.09 12.04
N PHE A 11 9.11 -14.64 13.28
CA PHE A 11 7.91 -13.96 13.74
C PHE A 11 7.67 -12.63 12.97
N PHE A 12 8.70 -11.77 12.89
CA PHE A 12 8.59 -10.50 12.16
C PHE A 12 8.36 -10.71 10.67
N SER A 13 9.02 -11.70 10.05
CA SER A 13 8.83 -12.06 8.63
C SER A 13 7.39 -12.50 8.35
N ASN A 14 6.81 -13.30 9.23
CA ASN A 14 5.44 -13.81 9.07
C ASN A 14 4.40 -12.69 9.24
N ILE A 15 4.60 -11.78 10.22
CA ILE A 15 3.73 -10.62 10.38
C ILE A 15 3.85 -9.68 9.18
N PHE A 16 5.08 -9.39 8.73
CA PHE A 16 5.32 -8.53 7.58
C PHE A 16 4.67 -9.08 6.32
N LYS A 17 4.75 -10.41 6.10
CA LYS A 17 4.08 -11.09 4.98
C LYS A 17 2.57 -10.86 5.02
N LYS A 18 1.92 -11.13 6.15
CA LYS A 18 0.47 -10.92 6.32
C LYS A 18 0.10 -9.45 6.13
N TYR A 19 0.94 -8.54 6.63
CA TYR A 19 0.70 -7.11 6.57
C TYR A 19 0.74 -6.60 5.13
N TYR A 20 1.78 -6.91 4.34
CA TYR A 20 1.82 -6.44 2.96
C TYR A 20 0.75 -7.09 2.08
N VAL A 21 0.43 -8.36 2.29
CA VAL A 21 -0.67 -9.02 1.57
C VAL A 21 -1.99 -8.31 1.83
N LEU A 22 -2.28 -7.98 3.10
CA LEU A 22 -3.49 -7.24 3.48
C LEU A 22 -3.52 -5.86 2.82
N LEU A 23 -2.44 -5.09 2.92
CA LEU A 23 -2.37 -3.73 2.37
C LEU A 23 -2.55 -3.72 0.85
N PHE A 24 -1.85 -4.58 0.13
CA PHE A 24 -2.00 -4.66 -1.33
C PHE A 24 -3.40 -5.12 -1.74
N THR A 25 -3.97 -6.11 -1.08
CA THR A 25 -5.32 -6.58 -1.42
C THR A 25 -6.39 -5.53 -1.12
N LEU A 26 -6.25 -4.75 -0.05
CA LEU A 26 -7.10 -3.59 0.22
C LEU A 26 -6.94 -2.51 -0.86
N GLY A 27 -5.71 -2.19 -1.25
CA GLY A 27 -5.43 -1.23 -2.32
C GLY A 27 -6.00 -1.67 -3.67
N ILE A 28 -5.83 -2.95 -4.02
CA ILE A 28 -6.40 -3.56 -5.23
C ILE A 28 -7.92 -3.41 -5.27
N CYS A 29 -8.62 -3.57 -4.13
CA CYS A 29 -10.06 -3.34 -4.06
C CYS A 29 -10.42 -1.85 -4.11
N ALA A 30 -9.64 -0.99 -3.46
CA ALA A 30 -9.92 0.43 -3.36
C ALA A 30 -9.79 1.16 -4.72
N ILE A 31 -8.83 0.75 -5.57
CA ILE A 31 -8.59 1.39 -6.88
C ILE A 31 -9.86 1.43 -7.75
N PRO A 32 -10.51 0.32 -8.12
CA PRO A 32 -11.73 0.37 -8.92
C PRO A 32 -12.93 0.86 -8.12
N ALA A 33 -13.02 0.55 -6.82
CA ALA A 33 -14.12 1.00 -5.96
C ALA A 33 -14.19 2.53 -5.89
N THR A 34 -13.06 3.22 -5.83
CA THR A 34 -13.02 4.69 -5.77
C THR A 34 -13.63 5.32 -7.03
N LYS A 35 -13.39 4.76 -8.21
CA LYS A 35 -14.04 5.26 -9.44
C LYS A 35 -15.55 5.15 -9.35
N LEU A 36 -16.08 4.01 -8.88
CA LEU A 36 -17.51 3.82 -8.69
C LEU A 36 -18.10 4.83 -7.68
N VAL A 37 -17.43 4.99 -6.53
CA VAL A 37 -17.88 5.90 -5.48
C VAL A 37 -17.91 7.35 -6.00
N ILE A 38 -16.86 7.78 -6.69
CA ILE A 38 -16.79 9.14 -7.22
C ILE A 38 -17.84 9.37 -8.31
N GLU A 39 -18.04 8.41 -9.22
CA GLU A 39 -19.04 8.56 -10.26
C GLU A 39 -20.49 8.61 -9.75
N LEU A 40 -20.77 7.92 -8.63
CA LEU A 40 -22.09 7.85 -8.03
C LEU A 40 -22.39 8.99 -7.06
N LEU A 41 -21.39 9.46 -6.30
CA LEU A 41 -21.63 10.37 -5.15
C LEU A 41 -21.06 11.78 -5.33
N VAL A 42 -20.19 11.99 -6.34
CA VAL A 42 -19.50 13.28 -6.49
C VAL A 42 -20.08 14.08 -7.65
N SER A 43 -20.16 15.41 -7.47
CA SER A 43 -20.64 16.33 -8.52
C SER A 43 -19.77 16.29 -9.79
N SER A 44 -20.36 16.73 -10.91
CA SER A 44 -19.71 16.71 -12.23
C SER A 44 -18.31 17.29 -12.27
N ASP A 45 -18.08 18.38 -11.49
CA ASP A 45 -16.84 19.15 -11.52
C ASP A 45 -15.63 18.37 -10.95
N TYR A 46 -15.90 17.39 -10.07
CA TYR A 46 -14.86 16.61 -9.42
C TYR A 46 -14.80 15.13 -9.88
N LYS A 47 -15.56 14.77 -10.90
CA LYS A 47 -15.61 13.39 -11.41
C LYS A 47 -14.25 12.84 -11.85
N SER A 48 -13.32 13.69 -12.28
CA SER A 48 -11.97 13.29 -12.68
C SER A 48 -11.04 12.94 -11.50
N ALA A 49 -11.45 13.20 -10.24
CA ALA A 49 -10.60 13.00 -9.07
C ALA A 49 -10.11 11.54 -8.90
N TRP A 50 -10.89 10.54 -9.34
CA TRP A 50 -10.48 9.14 -9.29
C TRP A 50 -9.18 8.84 -10.06
N MET A 51 -8.87 9.63 -11.10
CA MET A 51 -7.65 9.45 -11.90
C MET A 51 -6.38 9.60 -11.07
N TYR A 52 -6.41 10.43 -10.03
CA TYR A 52 -5.25 10.74 -9.19
C TYR A 52 -5.08 9.79 -8.00
N THR A 53 -6.10 8.98 -7.68
CA THR A 53 -6.10 8.15 -6.46
C THR A 53 -5.25 6.90 -6.57
N GLY A 54 -5.03 6.34 -7.76
CA GLY A 54 -4.31 5.09 -7.95
C GLY A 54 -2.89 5.12 -7.36
N PHE A 55 -2.08 6.11 -7.72
CA PHE A 55 -0.75 6.28 -7.16
C PHE A 55 -0.77 6.69 -5.68
N LEU A 56 -1.81 7.39 -5.21
CA LEU A 56 -1.96 7.69 -3.79
C LEU A 56 -2.17 6.41 -2.97
N TYR A 57 -2.94 5.44 -3.46
CA TYR A 57 -3.07 4.14 -2.79
C TYR A 57 -1.75 3.40 -2.71
N LEU A 58 -0.97 3.38 -3.78
CA LEU A 58 0.38 2.80 -3.74
C LEU A 58 1.27 3.55 -2.74
N GLY A 59 1.23 4.88 -2.74
CA GLY A 59 1.94 5.70 -1.75
C GLY A 59 1.54 5.36 -0.31
N ALA A 60 0.24 5.20 -0.03
CA ALA A 60 -0.27 4.81 1.28
C ALA A 60 0.19 3.40 1.70
N ILE A 61 0.19 2.43 0.78
CA ILE A 61 0.70 1.08 1.03
C ILE A 61 2.18 1.15 1.42
N PHE A 62 3.02 1.80 0.62
CA PHE A 62 4.45 1.91 0.91
C PHE A 62 4.72 2.73 2.18
N SER A 63 3.93 3.76 2.48
CA SER A 63 3.99 4.51 3.74
C SER A 63 3.74 3.60 4.95
N ALA A 64 2.70 2.77 4.87
CA ALA A 64 2.39 1.80 5.92
C ALA A 64 3.50 0.75 6.10
N LEU A 65 4.07 0.24 5.00
CA LEU A 65 5.23 -0.67 5.04
C LEU A 65 6.47 0.00 5.65
N CYS A 66 6.72 1.27 5.31
CA CYS A 66 7.79 2.06 5.93
C CYS A 66 7.59 2.24 7.44
N SER A 67 6.34 2.38 7.89
CA SER A 67 6.02 2.48 9.32
C SER A 67 6.34 1.18 10.05
N PHE A 68 6.03 0.03 9.47
CA PHE A 68 6.40 -1.26 10.02
C PHE A 68 7.93 -1.41 10.14
N LEU A 69 8.66 -1.12 9.06
CA LEU A 69 10.14 -1.17 9.08
C LEU A 69 10.74 -0.16 10.07
N GLY A 70 10.03 0.92 10.35
CA GLY A 70 10.40 1.94 11.33
C GLY A 70 10.45 1.43 12.78
N LEU A 71 9.79 0.33 13.10
CA LEU A 71 9.84 -0.30 14.42
C LEU A 71 11.26 -0.70 14.84
N GLY A 72 12.10 -1.12 13.90
CA GLY A 72 13.50 -1.44 14.15
C GLY A 72 14.29 -0.26 14.77
N TYR A 73 14.05 0.96 14.27
CA TYR A 73 14.68 2.16 14.82
C TYR A 73 14.17 2.51 16.22
N GLN A 74 12.87 2.31 16.48
CA GLN A 74 12.28 2.59 17.79
C GLN A 74 12.81 1.64 18.84
N ILE A 75 12.86 0.34 18.53
CA ILE A 75 13.36 -0.70 19.45
C ILE A 75 14.85 -0.49 19.77
N SER A 76 15.64 -0.08 18.78
CA SER A 76 17.08 0.19 18.95
C SER A 76 17.40 1.60 19.48
N LYS A 77 16.37 2.41 19.80
CA LYS A 77 16.49 3.82 20.25
C LYS A 77 17.23 4.72 19.25
N GLN A 78 17.22 4.37 17.96
CA GLN A 78 17.87 5.15 16.88
C GLN A 78 16.84 5.98 16.10
N THR A 79 15.98 6.70 16.81
CA THR A 79 14.90 7.52 16.23
C THR A 79 15.40 8.61 15.29
N GLU A 80 16.61 9.12 15.50
CA GLU A 80 17.25 10.09 14.59
C GLU A 80 17.38 9.56 13.18
N ARG A 81 17.74 8.29 12.98
CA ARG A 81 17.83 7.68 11.64
C ARG A 81 16.47 7.59 10.98
N SER A 82 15.43 7.31 11.76
CA SER A 82 14.05 7.34 11.26
C SER A 82 13.66 8.74 10.78
N LEU A 83 14.02 9.77 11.54
CA LEU A 83 13.78 11.16 11.18
C LEU A 83 14.52 11.53 9.87
N PHE A 84 15.83 11.29 9.79
CA PHE A 84 16.61 11.61 8.59
C PHE A 84 16.06 10.95 7.33
N THR A 85 15.72 9.65 7.39
CA THR A 85 15.16 8.95 6.22
C THR A 85 13.81 9.52 5.81
N THR A 86 12.97 9.93 6.76
CA THR A 86 11.65 10.53 6.49
C THR A 86 11.80 11.93 5.89
N VAL A 87 12.67 12.76 6.43
CA VAL A 87 12.96 14.11 5.90
C VAL A 87 13.50 14.01 4.47
N PHE A 88 14.41 13.07 4.21
CA PHE A 88 14.94 12.87 2.87
C PHE A 88 13.83 12.46 1.87
N ALA A 89 12.93 11.55 2.27
CA ALA A 89 11.79 11.17 1.45
C ALA A 89 10.83 12.34 1.20
N ALA A 90 10.62 13.21 2.20
CA ALA A 90 9.80 14.42 2.03
C ALA A 90 10.43 15.41 1.03
N ILE A 91 11.74 15.63 1.10
CA ILE A 91 12.46 16.46 0.14
C ILE A 91 12.35 15.86 -1.27
N LEU A 92 12.55 14.54 -1.40
CA LEU A 92 12.42 13.84 -2.68
C LEU A 92 11.01 13.99 -3.27
N ASN A 93 9.96 13.88 -2.44
CA ASN A 93 8.58 14.12 -2.85
C ASN A 93 8.41 15.51 -3.47
N VAL A 94 8.87 16.56 -2.76
CA VAL A 94 8.77 17.94 -3.22
C VAL A 94 9.53 18.14 -4.54
N VAL A 95 10.75 17.62 -4.64
CA VAL A 95 11.57 17.75 -5.85
C VAL A 95 10.89 17.07 -7.04
N ILE A 96 10.44 15.82 -6.90
CA ILE A 96 9.76 15.09 -7.96
C ILE A 96 8.47 15.81 -8.37
N ASN A 97 7.71 16.34 -7.39
CA ASN A 97 6.47 17.06 -7.68
C ASN A 97 6.74 18.33 -8.51
N ILE A 98 7.71 19.16 -8.09
CA ILE A 98 8.07 20.39 -8.81
C ILE A 98 8.52 20.09 -10.25
N VAL A 99 9.33 19.05 -10.44
CA VAL A 99 9.81 18.67 -11.77
C VAL A 99 8.68 18.17 -12.66
N LEU A 100 7.79 17.31 -12.13
CA LEU A 100 6.77 16.64 -12.92
C LEU A 100 5.48 17.43 -13.09
N ILE A 101 5.19 18.42 -12.22
CA ILE A 101 3.90 19.14 -12.27
C ILE A 101 3.68 19.85 -13.62
N ARG A 102 4.76 20.31 -14.26
CA ARG A 102 4.69 20.94 -15.58
C ARG A 102 4.44 19.96 -16.73
N VAL A 103 4.72 18.66 -16.52
CA VAL A 103 4.62 17.62 -17.55
C VAL A 103 3.32 16.84 -17.44
N ILE A 104 2.96 16.42 -16.22
CA ILE A 104 1.80 15.54 -15.95
C ILE A 104 0.74 16.20 -15.06
N GLY A 105 0.85 17.51 -14.79
CA GLY A 105 -0.15 18.25 -14.02
C GLY A 105 -0.34 17.67 -12.61
N LEU A 106 -1.60 17.63 -12.16
CA LEU A 106 -1.98 17.16 -10.83
C LEU A 106 -1.55 15.72 -10.53
N GLN A 107 -1.32 14.90 -11.56
CA GLN A 107 -0.82 13.53 -11.41
C GLN A 107 0.58 13.49 -10.78
N ALA A 108 1.35 14.58 -10.91
CA ALA A 108 2.66 14.71 -10.29
C ALA A 108 2.62 14.57 -8.77
N ALA A 109 1.59 15.11 -8.11
CA ALA A 109 1.44 15.05 -6.65
C ALA A 109 1.21 13.60 -6.16
N SER A 110 0.37 12.83 -6.85
CA SER A 110 0.13 11.44 -6.50
C SER A 110 1.34 10.55 -6.80
N PHE A 111 1.96 10.76 -7.97
CA PHE A 111 3.13 9.99 -8.37
C PHE A 111 4.35 10.29 -7.49
N SER A 112 4.62 11.56 -7.16
CA SER A 112 5.74 11.94 -6.29
C SER A 112 5.61 11.35 -4.89
N THR A 113 4.38 11.28 -4.36
CA THR A 113 4.09 10.64 -3.07
C THR A 113 4.41 9.14 -3.12
N PHE A 114 3.94 8.45 -4.15
CA PHE A 114 4.28 7.04 -4.35
C PHE A 114 5.79 6.82 -4.48
N ALA A 115 6.48 7.58 -5.35
CA ALA A 115 7.90 7.45 -5.61
C ALA A 115 8.75 7.70 -4.34
N ALA A 116 8.39 8.73 -3.56
CA ALA A 116 9.09 9.04 -2.31
C ALA A 116 8.95 7.93 -1.27
N TYR A 117 7.74 7.36 -1.08
CA TYR A 117 7.54 6.26 -0.15
C TYR A 117 8.14 4.94 -0.64
N LEU A 118 8.12 4.67 -1.94
CA LEU A 118 8.83 3.53 -2.52
C LEU A 118 10.34 3.61 -2.25
N PHE A 119 10.93 4.79 -2.46
CA PHE A 119 12.34 5.03 -2.16
C PHE A 119 12.65 4.87 -0.66
N LEU A 120 11.81 5.44 0.19
CA LEU A 120 11.92 5.29 1.64
C LEU A 120 11.83 3.81 2.07
N PHE A 121 10.93 3.04 1.46
CA PHE A 121 10.80 1.62 1.70
C PHE A 121 12.08 0.85 1.38
N ILE A 122 12.70 1.12 0.23
CA ILE A 122 13.96 0.46 -0.19
C ILE A 122 15.09 0.78 0.82
N ILE A 123 15.21 2.05 1.24
CA ILE A 123 16.21 2.45 2.23
C ILE A 123 15.97 1.74 3.57
N ARG A 124 14.72 1.79 4.06
CA ARG A 124 14.38 1.20 5.36
C ARG A 124 14.52 -0.31 5.36
N LEU A 125 14.20 -0.97 4.26
CA LEU A 125 14.37 -2.42 4.14
C LEU A 125 15.85 -2.82 4.34
N LYS A 126 16.77 -2.13 3.66
CA LYS A 126 18.22 -2.34 3.84
C LYS A 126 18.70 -2.00 5.26
N HIS A 127 18.16 -0.93 5.86
CA HIS A 127 18.56 -0.58 7.22
C HIS A 127 18.02 -1.56 8.27
N THR A 128 16.85 -2.16 8.03
CA THR A 128 16.21 -3.12 8.93
C THR A 128 17.06 -4.38 9.12
N GLU A 129 17.83 -4.80 8.11
CA GLU A 129 18.75 -5.94 8.19
C GLU A 129 19.75 -5.84 9.36
N ARG A 130 20.00 -4.63 9.87
CA ARG A 130 20.87 -4.41 11.04
C ARG A 130 20.18 -4.76 12.36
N TYR A 131 18.86 -4.87 12.39
CA TYR A 131 18.07 -5.08 13.60
C TYR A 131 17.45 -6.47 13.64
N TYR A 132 16.93 -6.94 12.52
CA TYR A 132 16.37 -8.27 12.31
C TYR A 132 16.34 -8.58 10.81
N THR A 133 16.44 -9.86 10.48
CA THR A 133 16.38 -10.32 9.09
C THR A 133 14.93 -10.58 8.69
N LEU A 134 14.49 -9.94 7.60
CA LEU A 134 13.17 -10.17 7.03
C LEU A 134 13.29 -11.09 5.81
N SER A 135 12.69 -12.26 5.91
CA SER A 135 12.49 -13.11 4.73
C SER A 135 11.24 -12.65 3.99
N VAL A 136 11.44 -11.87 2.91
CA VAL A 136 10.34 -11.38 2.06
C VAL A 136 10.10 -12.37 0.93
N ASP A 137 8.86 -12.79 0.75
CA ASP A 137 8.45 -13.54 -0.44
C ASP A 137 8.32 -12.56 -1.62
N TRP A 138 9.47 -12.28 -2.26
CA TRP A 138 9.57 -11.33 -3.36
C TRP A 138 8.65 -11.67 -4.54
N LYS A 139 8.43 -12.96 -4.80
CA LYS A 139 7.55 -13.39 -5.88
C LYS A 139 6.11 -12.93 -5.62
N GLU A 140 5.60 -13.16 -4.43
CA GLU A 140 4.24 -12.72 -4.05
C GLU A 140 4.15 -11.20 -3.96
N PHE A 141 5.16 -10.54 -3.37
CA PHE A 141 5.22 -9.09 -3.24
C PHE A 141 5.18 -8.39 -4.61
N ILE A 142 6.06 -8.78 -5.54
CA ILE A 142 6.14 -8.20 -6.89
C ILE A 142 4.86 -8.50 -7.67
N THR A 143 4.27 -9.68 -7.52
CA THR A 143 3.01 -10.03 -8.17
C THR A 143 1.88 -9.12 -7.73
N LEU A 144 1.71 -8.89 -6.42
CA LEU A 144 0.69 -7.98 -5.89
C LEU A 144 0.91 -6.53 -6.32
N PHE A 145 2.15 -6.08 -6.32
CA PHE A 145 2.52 -4.75 -6.80
C PHE A 145 2.22 -4.59 -8.30
N ALA A 146 2.59 -5.58 -9.13
CA ALA A 146 2.32 -5.57 -10.57
C ALA A 146 0.82 -5.59 -10.88
N ILE A 147 0.03 -6.39 -10.13
CA ILE A 147 -1.43 -6.38 -10.24
C ILE A 147 -1.99 -5.00 -9.91
N SER A 148 -1.50 -4.34 -8.87
CA SER A 148 -1.95 -3.00 -8.49
C SER A 148 -1.67 -1.97 -9.59
N LEU A 149 -0.48 -2.00 -10.20
CA LEU A 149 -0.13 -1.13 -11.33
C LEU A 149 -0.99 -1.42 -12.57
N ALA A 150 -1.16 -2.70 -12.91
CA ALA A 150 -1.99 -3.11 -14.04
C ALA A 150 -3.45 -2.66 -13.85
N LEU A 151 -3.94 -2.70 -12.61
CA LEU A 151 -5.30 -2.28 -12.29
C LEU A 151 -5.49 -0.76 -12.39
N ILE A 152 -4.48 0.03 -12.03
CA ILE A 152 -4.49 1.48 -12.23
C ILE A 152 -4.62 1.79 -13.73
N LEU A 153 -3.80 1.16 -14.58
CA LEU A 153 -3.85 1.35 -16.05
C LEU A 153 -5.18 0.86 -16.62
N PHE A 154 -5.69 -0.28 -16.15
CA PHE A 154 -6.97 -0.81 -16.56
C PHE A 154 -8.13 0.16 -16.26
N VAL A 155 -8.21 0.67 -15.02
CA VAL A 155 -9.27 1.60 -14.60
C VAL A 155 -9.20 2.92 -15.38
N TRP A 156 -8.00 3.36 -15.79
CA TRP A 156 -7.85 4.53 -16.66
C TRP A 156 -8.35 4.29 -18.09
N SER A 157 -8.21 3.07 -18.60
CA SER A 157 -8.59 2.71 -19.97
C SER A 157 -10.08 2.40 -20.13
N VAL A 158 -10.77 2.03 -19.03
CA VAL A 158 -12.16 1.54 -19.08
C VAL A 158 -13.13 2.65 -18.68
N ASN A 159 -14.04 3.02 -19.60
CA ASN A 159 -15.12 3.98 -19.34
C ASN A 159 -16.46 3.29 -18.97
N ASN A 160 -16.59 1.98 -19.15
CA ASN A 160 -17.83 1.27 -18.89
C ASN A 160 -17.96 0.91 -17.40
N ILE A 161 -18.96 1.49 -16.74
CA ILE A 161 -19.23 1.29 -15.31
C ILE A 161 -19.49 -0.20 -14.97
N ALA A 162 -20.19 -0.94 -15.82
CA ALA A 162 -20.49 -2.35 -15.57
C ALA A 162 -19.22 -3.20 -15.47
N ILE A 163 -18.22 -2.92 -16.32
CA ILE A 163 -16.91 -3.61 -16.26
C ILE A 163 -16.18 -3.27 -14.95
N ILE A 164 -16.27 -2.03 -14.50
CA ILE A 164 -15.64 -1.61 -13.23
C ILE A 164 -16.33 -2.24 -12.03
N VAL A 165 -17.65 -2.39 -12.05
CA VAL A 165 -18.40 -3.12 -11.01
C VAL A 165 -17.92 -4.58 -10.93
N VAL A 166 -17.84 -5.27 -12.07
CA VAL A 166 -17.35 -6.65 -12.13
C VAL A 166 -15.91 -6.74 -11.62
N ALA A 167 -15.03 -5.82 -12.04
CA ALA A 167 -13.65 -5.77 -11.55
C ALA A 167 -13.58 -5.54 -10.04
N THR A 168 -14.41 -4.67 -9.49
CA THR A 168 -14.47 -4.42 -8.05
C THR A 168 -14.92 -5.67 -7.28
N LEU A 169 -15.95 -6.34 -7.76
CA LEU A 169 -16.44 -7.58 -7.13
C LEU A 169 -15.39 -8.70 -7.17
N THR A 170 -14.70 -8.87 -8.27
CA THR A 170 -13.60 -9.86 -8.37
C THR A 170 -12.45 -9.53 -7.43
N CYS A 171 -12.10 -8.26 -7.27
CA CYS A 171 -11.08 -7.81 -6.30
C CYS A 171 -11.51 -8.09 -4.86
N ILE A 172 -12.79 -7.88 -4.50
CA ILE A 172 -13.33 -8.17 -3.17
C ILE A 172 -13.25 -9.69 -2.87
N VAL A 173 -13.63 -10.53 -3.83
CA VAL A 173 -13.50 -11.99 -3.69
C VAL A 173 -12.04 -12.39 -3.45
N LEU A 174 -11.11 -11.79 -4.19
CA LEU A 174 -9.68 -12.03 -4.05
C LEU A 174 -9.16 -11.58 -2.67
N LEU A 175 -9.64 -10.44 -2.15
CA LEU A 175 -9.34 -9.96 -0.80
C LEU A 175 -9.77 -10.97 0.25
N ILE A 176 -11.02 -11.45 0.18
CA ILE A 176 -11.56 -12.42 1.13
C ILE A 176 -10.76 -13.74 1.07
N TYR A 177 -10.45 -14.21 -0.12
CA TYR A 177 -9.69 -15.45 -0.32
C TYR A 177 -8.26 -15.36 0.22
N LYS A 178 -7.54 -14.32 -0.14
CA LYS A 178 -6.14 -14.10 0.31
C LYS A 178 -6.04 -13.85 1.81
N ASN A 179 -7.02 -13.17 2.41
CA ASN A 179 -7.00 -12.79 3.83
C ASN A 179 -7.96 -13.62 4.69
N LYS A 180 -8.30 -14.86 4.26
CA LYS A 180 -9.21 -15.74 4.98
C LYS A 180 -8.86 -15.95 6.46
N TYR A 181 -7.58 -15.89 6.81
CA TYR A 181 -7.07 -16.01 8.19
C TYR A 181 -7.48 -14.84 9.10
N LEU A 182 -7.75 -13.65 8.54
CA LEU A 182 -8.28 -12.49 9.27
C LEU A 182 -9.81 -12.48 9.26
N VAL A 183 -10.42 -12.89 8.16
CA VAL A 183 -11.86 -12.82 7.92
C VAL A 183 -12.58 -13.93 8.68
N SER A 184 -12.02 -15.14 8.72
CA SER A 184 -12.63 -16.31 9.36
C SER A 184 -13.00 -16.09 10.86
N PRO A 185 -12.12 -15.55 11.73
CA PRO A 185 -12.51 -15.31 13.13
C PRO A 185 -13.55 -14.21 13.28
N VAL A 186 -13.58 -13.22 12.39
CA VAL A 186 -14.58 -12.14 12.41
C VAL A 186 -15.94 -12.69 12.02
N ILE A 187 -16.01 -13.47 10.94
CA ILE A 187 -17.26 -14.13 10.51
C ILE A 187 -17.80 -15.06 11.60
N ARG A 188 -16.93 -15.86 12.25
CA ARG A 188 -17.36 -16.73 13.36
C ARG A 188 -17.98 -15.93 14.50
N LYS A 189 -17.38 -14.80 14.90
CA LYS A 189 -17.93 -13.95 15.97
C LYS A 189 -19.28 -13.35 15.61
N VAL A 190 -19.50 -13.00 14.33
CA VAL A 190 -20.78 -12.47 13.86
C VAL A 190 -21.85 -13.56 13.83
N LEU A 191 -21.53 -14.75 13.31
CA LEU A 191 -22.47 -15.88 13.22
C LEU A 191 -22.82 -16.48 14.58
N HIS A 192 -21.95 -16.38 15.61
CA HIS A 192 -22.25 -16.83 16.98
C HIS A 192 -23.04 -15.80 17.79
N LYS A 193 -23.31 -14.61 17.25
CA LYS A 193 -24.03 -13.54 17.95
C LYS A 193 -25.51 -13.46 17.55
N TYR A 194 -25.91 -14.28 16.61
CA TYR A 194 -27.29 -14.52 16.15
C TYR A 194 -27.63 -16.00 16.30
#